data_7a2c31f361de70c91c99c33547bb0a73
#
_entry.id   7a2c31f361de70c91c99c33547bb0a73
#
_cell.length_a   1.000
_cell.length_b   1.000
_cell.length_c   1.000
_cell.angle_alpha   90.00
_cell.angle_beta   90.00
_cell.angle_gamma   90.00
#
_symmetry.space_group_name_H-M   'P 1'
#
loop_
_entity.id
_entity.type
_entity.pdbx_description
1 polymer ?
#
loop_
_entity_poly.entity_id
_entity_poly.type
_entity_poly.pdbx_seq_one_letter_code
_entity_poly.pdbx_strand_id
1 'polypeptide(L)'
;MSPRRRIERGVEFSWERRRRWFAWASVRHARGLVGGGVALLALTGAVSVSDHGRRVHATRSAIVSVQRATEAFRADHGRCPSGVAELVRPPEVTDGAPRYLAQVRLDGWGREFLFTCPGGKFPASADVVSGGPEGSFGLDRVE
;
A
#
# COMPACT_ATOMS: atom_id res chain seq x y z
N MET A 1 13.31 45.50 -74.68
CA MET A 1 12.23 45.87 -73.73
C MET A 1 12.27 44.85 -72.60
N SER A 2 12.75 45.23 -71.43
CA SER A 2 12.93 44.36 -70.27
C SER A 2 11.86 44.68 -69.23
N PRO A 3 11.07 43.71 -68.74
CA PRO A 3 10.04 44.00 -67.72
C PRO A 3 10.71 44.14 -66.35
N ARG A 4 10.61 45.32 -65.75
CA ARG A 4 11.01 45.57 -64.35
C ARG A 4 10.14 44.77 -63.40
N ARG A 5 10.72 43.80 -62.69
CA ARG A 5 10.08 43.16 -61.55
C ARG A 5 9.95 44.17 -60.44
N ARG A 6 8.73 44.55 -60.15
CA ARG A 6 8.36 45.33 -58.98
C ARG A 6 8.48 44.41 -57.73
N ILE A 7 9.51 44.62 -56.94
CA ILE A 7 9.64 43.94 -55.63
C ILE A 7 8.66 44.64 -54.68
N GLU A 8 7.52 44.02 -54.48
CA GLU A 8 6.63 44.44 -53.39
C GLU A 8 7.30 44.01 -52.08
N ARG A 9 7.92 45.01 -51.39
CA ARG A 9 8.34 44.85 -50.00
C ARG A 9 7.08 44.81 -49.14
N GLY A 10 6.67 43.64 -48.73
CA GLY A 10 5.62 43.44 -47.75
C GLY A 10 6.07 44.17 -46.46
N VAL A 11 5.28 45.17 -46.05
CA VAL A 11 5.48 45.88 -44.79
C VAL A 11 5.07 44.94 -43.68
N GLU A 12 6.06 44.23 -43.07
CA GLU A 12 5.82 43.45 -41.87
C GLU A 12 5.55 44.39 -40.70
N PHE A 13 4.31 44.42 -40.23
CA PHE A 13 3.92 45.22 -39.08
C PHE A 13 4.53 44.63 -37.78
N SER A 14 5.13 45.46 -36.98
CA SER A 14 5.85 45.11 -35.72
C SER A 14 5.00 44.30 -34.73
N TRP A 15 3.66 44.33 -34.80
CA TRP A 15 2.75 43.56 -33.95
C TRP A 15 2.65 42.09 -34.37
N GLU A 16 2.87 41.72 -35.64
CA GLU A 16 2.89 40.32 -36.09
C GLU A 16 4.07 39.55 -35.54
N ARG A 17 5.22 40.20 -35.38
CA ARG A 17 6.42 39.63 -34.79
C ARG A 17 6.25 39.29 -33.31
N ARG A 18 5.52 40.15 -32.57
CA ARG A 18 5.18 39.87 -31.15
C ARG A 18 4.25 38.70 -30.99
N ARG A 19 3.28 38.55 -31.82
CA ARG A 19 2.31 37.43 -31.74
C ARG A 19 2.95 36.05 -31.91
N ARG A 20 3.95 35.93 -32.76
CA ARG A 20 4.74 34.69 -32.95
C ARG A 20 5.61 34.36 -31.73
N TRP A 21 6.16 35.35 -31.07
CA TRP A 21 6.98 35.17 -29.86
C TRP A 21 6.16 34.66 -28.68
N PHE A 22 4.99 35.23 -28.44
CA PHE A 22 4.09 34.81 -27.39
C PHE A 22 3.53 33.40 -27.63
N ALA A 23 3.21 33.03 -28.83
CA ALA A 23 2.75 31.69 -29.18
C ALA A 23 3.84 30.64 -28.92
N TRP A 24 5.11 30.97 -29.18
CA TRP A 24 6.23 30.06 -28.98
C TRP A 24 6.60 29.88 -27.49
N ALA A 25 6.53 30.94 -26.73
CA ALA A 25 6.75 30.90 -25.29
C ALA A 25 5.67 30.09 -24.55
N SER A 26 4.40 30.27 -24.92
CA SER A 26 3.28 29.54 -24.29
C SER A 26 3.34 28.02 -24.53
N VAL A 27 3.73 27.56 -25.72
CA VAL A 27 3.86 26.15 -26.04
C VAL A 27 4.98 25.47 -25.24
N ARG A 28 6.10 26.16 -25.02
CA ARG A 28 7.20 25.61 -24.21
C ARG A 28 6.82 25.45 -22.74
N HIS A 29 6.11 26.41 -22.17
CA HIS A 29 5.64 26.34 -20.78
C HIS A 29 4.51 25.30 -20.61
N ALA A 30 3.60 25.18 -21.58
CA ALA A 30 2.56 24.17 -21.54
C ALA A 30 3.13 22.74 -21.57
N ARG A 31 4.18 22.47 -22.37
CA ARG A 31 4.87 21.18 -22.38
C ARG A 31 5.56 20.85 -21.06
N GLY A 32 6.13 21.84 -20.40
CA GLY A 32 6.76 21.70 -19.07
C GLY A 32 5.74 21.37 -17.98
N LEU A 33 4.57 22.02 -17.98
CA LEU A 33 3.51 21.79 -17.02
C LEU A 33 2.85 20.42 -17.19
N VAL A 34 2.61 20.00 -18.43
CA VAL A 34 2.05 18.65 -18.71
C VAL A 34 3.05 17.56 -18.33
N GLY A 35 4.33 17.71 -18.70
CA GLY A 35 5.36 16.75 -18.32
C GLY A 35 5.57 16.65 -16.81
N GLY A 36 5.59 17.78 -16.10
CA GLY A 36 5.67 17.83 -14.64
C GLY A 36 4.48 17.19 -13.94
N GLY A 37 3.27 17.44 -14.44
CA GLY A 37 2.04 16.84 -13.91
C GLY A 37 2.01 15.31 -14.06
N VAL A 38 2.39 14.79 -15.22
CA VAL A 38 2.45 13.34 -15.47
C VAL A 38 3.51 12.68 -14.59
N ALA A 39 4.69 13.29 -14.44
CA ALA A 39 5.75 12.78 -13.58
C ALA A 39 5.31 12.73 -12.09
N LEU A 40 4.62 13.77 -11.61
CA LEU A 40 4.12 13.81 -10.24
C LEU A 40 3.06 12.71 -9.99
N LEU A 41 2.12 12.50 -10.93
CA LEU A 41 1.12 11.44 -10.84
C LEU A 41 1.75 10.04 -10.86
N ALA A 42 2.79 9.83 -11.68
CA ALA A 42 3.51 8.57 -11.73
C ALA A 42 4.25 8.29 -10.40
N LEU A 43 4.88 9.29 -9.80
CA LEU A 43 5.56 9.17 -8.50
C LEU A 43 4.59 8.86 -7.37
N THR A 44 3.46 9.56 -7.29
CA THR A 44 2.45 9.31 -6.25
C THR A 44 1.84 7.91 -6.39
N GLY A 45 1.57 7.46 -7.61
CA GLY A 45 1.09 6.11 -7.88
C GLY A 45 2.09 5.03 -7.46
N ALA A 46 3.37 5.20 -7.78
CA ALA A 46 4.42 4.25 -7.42
C ALA A 46 4.61 4.11 -5.89
N VAL A 47 4.53 5.21 -5.15
CA VAL A 47 4.62 5.20 -3.68
C VAL A 47 3.44 4.45 -3.07
N SER A 48 2.22 4.68 -3.55
CA SER A 48 1.02 4.02 -3.04
C SER A 48 1.05 2.50 -3.24
N VAL A 49 1.49 2.03 -4.42
CA VAL A 49 1.60 0.59 -4.71
C VAL A 49 2.64 -0.08 -3.82
N SER A 50 3.78 0.58 -3.59
CA SER A 50 4.84 0.03 -2.73
C SER A 50 4.43 -0.04 -1.26
N ASP A 51 3.67 0.92 -0.77
CA ASP A 51 3.18 0.93 0.62
C ASP A 51 2.15 -0.19 0.85
N HIS A 52 1.22 -0.38 -0.08
CA HIS A 52 0.27 -1.49 -0.02
C HIS A 52 0.99 -2.85 0.02
N GLY A 53 1.98 -3.07 -0.82
CA GLY A 53 2.79 -4.29 -0.83
C GLY A 53 3.48 -4.56 0.51
N ARG A 54 4.08 -3.54 1.12
CA ARG A 54 4.71 -3.66 2.45
C ARG A 54 3.70 -4.06 3.53
N ARG A 55 2.51 -3.47 3.54
CA ARG A 55 1.44 -3.79 4.50
C ARG A 55 0.97 -5.23 4.37
N VAL A 56 0.76 -5.71 3.14
CA VAL A 56 0.42 -7.12 2.88
C VAL A 56 1.52 -8.07 3.38
N HIS A 57 2.78 -7.77 3.11
CA HIS A 57 3.90 -8.58 3.61
C HIS A 57 3.98 -8.58 5.15
N ALA A 58 3.82 -7.42 5.78
CA ALA A 58 3.79 -7.31 7.24
C ALA A 58 2.65 -8.14 7.84
N THR A 59 1.45 -8.08 7.26
CA THR A 59 0.30 -8.87 7.67
C THR A 59 0.59 -10.37 7.59
N ARG A 60 1.09 -10.84 6.44
CA ARG A 60 1.42 -12.27 6.26
C ARG A 60 2.46 -12.76 7.27
N SER A 61 3.51 -11.98 7.50
CA SER A 61 4.54 -12.36 8.48
C SER A 61 3.99 -12.38 9.92
N ALA A 62 3.08 -11.48 10.25
CA ALA A 62 2.42 -11.46 11.55
C ALA A 62 1.49 -12.68 11.72
N ILE A 63 0.70 -13.05 10.72
CA ILE A 63 -0.14 -14.26 10.73
C ILE A 63 0.69 -15.50 11.00
N VAL A 64 1.79 -15.70 10.24
CA VAL A 64 2.68 -16.85 10.43
C VAL A 64 3.28 -16.87 11.83
N SER A 65 3.62 -15.71 12.40
CA SER A 65 4.14 -15.61 13.75
C SER A 65 3.12 -16.04 14.80
N VAL A 66 1.85 -15.60 14.66
CA VAL A 66 0.76 -15.97 15.57
C VAL A 66 0.44 -17.45 15.47
N GLN A 67 0.39 -18.02 14.25
CA GLN A 67 0.16 -19.44 14.06
C GLN A 67 1.22 -20.32 14.73
N ARG A 68 2.51 -20.01 14.50
CA ARG A 68 3.62 -20.72 15.16
C ARG A 68 3.60 -20.61 16.67
N ALA A 69 3.29 -19.44 17.19
CA ALA A 69 3.14 -19.23 18.62
C ALA A 69 1.98 -20.05 19.20
N THR A 70 0.87 -20.15 18.46
CA THR A 70 -0.27 -20.98 18.86
C THR A 70 0.06 -22.47 18.86
N GLU A 71 0.81 -22.94 17.86
CA GLU A 71 1.27 -24.34 17.81
C GLU A 71 2.18 -24.66 18.99
N ALA A 72 3.14 -23.78 19.30
CA ALA A 72 4.01 -23.96 20.47
C ALA A 72 3.22 -23.95 21.79
N PHE A 73 2.30 -23.02 21.96
CA PHE A 73 1.42 -22.98 23.13
C PHE A 73 0.61 -24.26 23.30
N ARG A 74 0.04 -24.80 22.19
CA ARG A 74 -0.70 -26.05 22.23
C ARG A 74 0.16 -27.25 22.54
N ALA A 75 1.40 -27.26 22.06
CA ALA A 75 2.35 -28.33 22.39
C ALA A 75 2.66 -28.39 23.89
N ASP A 76 2.80 -27.21 24.53
CA ASP A 76 3.15 -27.12 25.95
C ASP A 76 1.95 -27.29 26.89
N HIS A 77 0.78 -26.74 26.51
CA HIS A 77 -0.41 -26.71 27.38
C HIS A 77 -1.50 -27.72 27.00
N GLY A 78 -1.40 -28.38 25.85
CA GLY A 78 -2.40 -29.36 25.37
C GLY A 78 -3.76 -28.74 25.00
N ARG A 79 -3.90 -27.42 25.03
CA ARG A 79 -5.16 -26.71 24.74
C ARG A 79 -4.93 -25.52 23.81
N CYS A 80 -6.01 -25.00 23.23
CA CYS A 80 -5.99 -23.76 22.48
C CYS A 80 -5.86 -22.55 23.41
N PRO A 81 -5.11 -21.50 23.01
CA PRO A 81 -5.15 -20.21 23.70
C PRO A 81 -6.51 -19.55 23.45
N SER A 82 -7.01 -18.79 24.42
CA SER A 82 -8.28 -18.06 24.33
C SER A 82 -8.22 -16.87 23.39
N GLY A 83 -6.99 -16.39 23.07
CA GLY A 83 -6.77 -15.29 22.16
C GLY A 83 -5.28 -14.99 22.01
N VAL A 84 -4.95 -14.05 21.10
CA VAL A 84 -3.56 -13.64 20.83
C VAL A 84 -2.89 -13.04 22.09
N ALA A 85 -3.64 -12.40 22.98
CA ALA A 85 -3.13 -11.83 24.20
C ALA A 85 -2.52 -12.89 25.15
N GLU A 86 -3.09 -14.09 25.19
CA GLU A 86 -2.61 -15.20 26.02
C GLU A 86 -1.25 -15.71 25.53
N LEU A 87 -0.93 -15.59 24.25
CA LEU A 87 0.38 -15.93 23.70
C LEU A 87 1.50 -14.98 24.16
N VAL A 88 1.14 -13.75 24.55
CA VAL A 88 2.08 -12.76 25.11
C VAL A 88 2.23 -12.93 26.62
N ARG A 89 1.15 -13.27 27.32
CA ARG A 89 1.11 -13.49 28.77
C ARG A 89 0.31 -14.74 29.08
N PRO A 90 0.95 -15.91 29.04
CA PRO A 90 0.32 -17.14 29.48
C PRO A 90 -0.12 -17.04 30.95
N PRO A 91 -1.29 -17.60 31.33
CA PRO A 91 -1.84 -17.45 32.69
C PRO A 91 -1.00 -18.14 33.79
N GLU A 92 -0.13 -19.07 33.42
CA GLU A 92 0.69 -19.85 34.34
C GLU A 92 2.12 -19.32 34.46
N VAL A 93 2.35 -18.02 34.19
CA VAL A 93 3.70 -17.45 34.25
C VAL A 93 4.17 -17.34 35.70
N THR A 94 4.89 -18.35 36.13
CA THR A 94 5.96 -18.21 37.13
C THR A 94 7.10 -17.46 36.44
N ASP A 95 7.80 -16.55 37.13
CA ASP A 95 8.93 -15.81 36.60
C ASP A 95 9.88 -16.74 35.80
N GLY A 96 9.96 -16.56 34.48
CA GLY A 96 10.78 -17.35 33.59
C GLY A 96 10.03 -18.19 32.52
N ALA A 97 8.71 -18.24 32.52
CA ALA A 97 7.98 -18.99 31.50
C ALA A 97 8.17 -18.39 30.09
N PRO A 98 8.29 -19.23 29.04
CA PRO A 98 8.52 -18.77 27.68
C PRO A 98 7.34 -17.96 27.19
N ARG A 99 7.60 -16.74 26.72
CA ARG A 99 6.62 -15.96 25.98
C ARG A 99 6.59 -16.48 24.55
N TYR A 100 5.42 -16.87 24.07
CA TYR A 100 5.28 -17.36 22.68
C TYR A 100 5.31 -16.22 21.67
N LEU A 101 4.87 -15.02 22.11
CA LEU A 101 4.97 -13.77 21.35
C LEU A 101 5.55 -12.66 22.26
N ALA A 102 6.43 -11.84 21.71
CA ALA A 102 6.98 -10.69 22.42
C ALA A 102 5.94 -9.60 22.68
N GLN A 103 4.98 -9.45 21.76
CA GLN A 103 3.88 -8.48 21.87
C GLN A 103 2.70 -8.93 21.00
N VAL A 104 1.52 -8.37 21.29
CA VAL A 104 0.35 -8.56 20.42
C VAL A 104 0.67 -8.01 19.04
N ARG A 105 0.53 -8.86 18.02
CA ARG A 105 0.76 -8.47 16.63
C ARG A 105 -0.51 -7.88 16.04
N LEU A 106 -0.34 -6.78 15.31
CA LEU A 106 -1.38 -6.18 14.50
C LEU A 106 -1.12 -6.46 13.02
N ASP A 107 -2.12 -6.30 12.20
CA ASP A 107 -1.98 -6.39 10.75
C ASP A 107 -1.23 -5.16 10.17
N GLY A 108 -0.95 -5.16 8.88
CA GLY A 108 -0.25 -4.07 8.21
C GLY A 108 -1.03 -2.75 8.16
N TRP A 109 -2.29 -2.75 8.58
CA TRP A 109 -3.15 -1.57 8.70
C TRP A 109 -3.37 -1.15 10.16
N GLY A 110 -2.69 -1.81 11.12
CA GLY A 110 -2.74 -1.49 12.54
C GLY A 110 -3.97 -2.04 13.26
N ARG A 111 -4.61 -3.07 12.74
CA ARG A 111 -5.81 -3.69 13.31
C ARG A 111 -5.51 -5.04 13.93
N GLU A 112 -6.35 -5.46 14.86
CA GLU A 112 -6.28 -6.79 15.47
C GLU A 112 -6.71 -7.87 14.48
N PHE A 113 -6.15 -9.06 14.64
CA PHE A 113 -6.56 -10.25 13.91
C PHE A 113 -7.81 -10.87 14.51
N LEU A 114 -8.70 -11.36 13.67
CA LEU A 114 -9.70 -12.33 14.08
C LEU A 114 -8.97 -13.66 14.31
N PHE A 115 -9.05 -14.17 15.54
CA PHE A 115 -8.36 -15.38 15.96
C PHE A 115 -9.38 -16.44 16.38
N THR A 116 -9.30 -17.61 15.81
CA THR A 116 -10.15 -18.76 16.16
C THR A 116 -9.29 -20.01 16.36
N CYS A 117 -9.34 -20.59 17.53
CA CYS A 117 -8.68 -21.84 17.84
C CYS A 117 -9.64 -22.78 18.59
N PRO A 118 -9.83 -24.04 18.18
CA PRO A 118 -9.28 -24.66 16.97
C PRO A 118 -9.79 -23.98 15.69
N GLY A 119 -9.01 -24.06 14.61
CA GLY A 119 -9.40 -23.50 13.32
C GLY A 119 -10.59 -24.23 12.72
N GLY A 120 -11.51 -23.51 12.06
CA GLY A 120 -12.69 -24.08 11.44
C GLY A 120 -12.33 -24.95 10.22
N LYS A 121 -11.32 -24.53 9.46
CA LYS A 121 -10.86 -25.24 8.25
C LYS A 121 -9.83 -26.33 8.57
N PHE A 122 -8.96 -26.06 9.53
CA PHE A 122 -7.92 -26.99 9.99
C PHE A 122 -7.93 -27.06 11.53
N PRO A 123 -8.63 -28.06 12.12
CA PRO A 123 -8.72 -28.19 13.58
C PRO A 123 -7.38 -28.35 14.30
N ALA A 124 -6.35 -28.80 13.57
CA ALA A 124 -5.00 -28.93 14.10
C ALA A 124 -4.25 -27.58 14.25
N SER A 125 -4.74 -26.52 13.62
CA SER A 125 -4.14 -25.18 13.67
C SER A 125 -5.14 -24.12 14.14
N ALA A 126 -4.69 -22.85 14.20
CA ALA A 126 -5.59 -21.72 14.43
C ALA A 126 -5.86 -20.97 13.13
N ASP A 127 -7.07 -20.47 12.97
CA ASP A 127 -7.42 -19.54 11.90
C ASP A 127 -7.11 -18.11 12.37
N VAL A 128 -6.27 -17.42 11.63
CA VAL A 128 -5.87 -16.04 11.88
C VAL A 128 -6.18 -15.22 10.64
N VAL A 129 -7.14 -14.31 10.75
CA VAL A 129 -7.65 -13.54 9.62
C VAL A 129 -7.46 -12.05 9.88
N SER A 130 -6.98 -11.32 8.87
CA SER A 130 -6.92 -9.85 8.88
C SER A 130 -8.12 -9.29 8.13
N GLY A 131 -8.70 -8.21 8.66
CA GLY A 131 -9.75 -7.44 7.98
C GLY A 131 -9.25 -6.61 6.78
N GLY A 132 -7.95 -6.59 6.52
CA GLY A 132 -7.36 -5.86 5.40
C GLY A 132 -7.58 -4.35 5.48
N PRO A 133 -7.48 -3.63 4.33
CA PRO A 133 -7.58 -2.17 4.30
C PRO A 133 -8.97 -1.65 4.70
N GLU A 134 -10.02 -2.40 4.47
CA GLU A 134 -11.40 -2.00 4.76
C GLU A 134 -11.86 -2.36 6.16
N GLY A 135 -11.16 -3.29 6.84
CA GLY A 135 -11.51 -3.76 8.18
C GLY A 135 -12.74 -4.66 8.23
N SER A 136 -13.25 -5.05 7.09
CA SER A 136 -14.32 -6.01 6.98
C SER A 136 -13.70 -7.41 7.02
N PHE A 137 -14.00 -8.16 8.08
CA PHE A 137 -13.83 -9.60 8.03
C PHE A 137 -14.96 -10.09 7.12
N GLY A 138 -14.67 -10.22 5.82
CA GLY A 138 -15.69 -10.55 4.83
C GLY A 138 -16.53 -11.75 5.26
N LEU A 139 -17.71 -11.46 5.73
CA LEU A 139 -18.76 -12.46 5.95
C LEU A 139 -19.26 -13.05 4.63
N ASP A 140 -18.73 -12.58 3.53
CA ASP A 140 -19.13 -12.94 2.17
C ASP A 140 -18.30 -14.06 1.56
N ARG A 141 -17.55 -14.80 2.36
CA ARG A 141 -16.84 -15.98 1.88
C ARG A 141 -17.30 -17.24 2.59
N VAL A 142 -18.61 -17.45 2.52
CA VAL A 142 -19.20 -18.76 2.71
C VAL A 142 -19.76 -19.21 1.36
N GLU A 143 -18.91 -19.76 0.51
CA GLU A 143 -19.25 -20.85 -0.41
C GLU A 143 -17.96 -21.62 -0.75
#